data_16b24298a1c1045f87a52d4fd130d32d
#
_entry.id   16b24298a1c1045f87a52d4fd130d32d
#
_cell.length_a   1.000
_cell.length_b   1.000
_cell.length_c   1.000
_cell.angle_alpha   90.00
_cell.angle_beta   90.00
_cell.angle_gamma   90.00
#
_symmetry.space_group_name_H-M   'P 1'
#
loop_
_entity.id
_entity.type
_entity.pdbx_description
1 polymer ?
#
loop_
_entity_poly.entity_id
_entity_poly.type
_entity_poly.pdbx_seq_one_letter_code
_entity_poly.pdbx_strand_id
1 'polypeptide(L)'
;SANGSSADQGVDFGQTAQYSISYANKGETTMNDVIIMAVMNGDAIDWRKISDKNNGKVTGSSIIWTKEEVPALKTLLKGQEGTIDFSLPVRPLTEAKLISRYEINSYAQFSIGNKPEDLSLDNETNRSNQLSVKINSDISLDEAVRYFDQDNIAVGTGPLPPQANDTTTVKVYWTIANSLHEIGNLKVTTTLPSNVSWDGKDRAEAGSLSYDASTNKVTWDIGRLPLSVPSVSAEFSIALKPRTSDHNKLMILVSGTSLVGVDSQTGYPVSLILKSQTTKLERDDIANTDGIVQ
;
A
#
# COMPACT_ATOMS: atom_id res chain seq x y z
N SER A 1 3.08 -17.53 -13.27
CA SER A 1 2.39 -16.24 -13.07
C SER A 1 2.57 -15.74 -11.65
N ALA A 2 2.46 -14.43 -11.45
CA ALA A 2 2.34 -13.79 -10.15
C ALA A 2 1.03 -13.00 -10.10
N ASN A 3 0.28 -13.07 -8.99
CA ASN A 3 -1.02 -12.43 -8.81
C ASN A 3 -1.98 -12.65 -10.01
N GLY A 4 -1.92 -13.85 -10.60
CA GLY A 4 -2.74 -14.22 -11.77
C GLY A 4 -2.25 -13.70 -13.13
N SER A 5 -1.14 -12.95 -13.19
CA SER A 5 -0.56 -12.41 -14.43
C SER A 5 0.77 -13.06 -14.78
N SER A 6 1.06 -13.15 -16.07
CA SER A 6 2.39 -13.50 -16.60
C SER A 6 3.23 -12.26 -16.96
N ALA A 7 2.67 -11.06 -16.76
CA ALA A 7 3.37 -9.78 -16.89
C ALA A 7 3.81 -9.25 -15.52
N ASP A 8 4.71 -8.29 -15.53
CA ASP A 8 5.18 -7.60 -14.33
C ASP A 8 4.03 -7.01 -13.52
N GLN A 9 4.12 -7.10 -12.22
CA GLN A 9 3.07 -6.71 -11.27
C GLN A 9 3.64 -5.81 -10.18
N GLY A 10 2.76 -5.02 -9.54
CA GLY A 10 3.04 -4.30 -8.30
C GLY A 10 2.50 -5.04 -7.07
N VAL A 11 3.15 -4.87 -5.94
CA VAL A 11 2.71 -5.36 -4.63
C VAL A 11 3.06 -4.34 -3.55
N ASP A 12 2.19 -4.15 -2.57
CA ASP A 12 2.43 -3.22 -1.47
C ASP A 12 3.29 -3.86 -0.37
N PHE A 13 3.95 -3.03 0.42
CA PHE A 13 4.61 -3.47 1.65
C PHE A 13 3.62 -4.19 2.57
N GLY A 14 4.06 -5.32 3.15
CA GLY A 14 3.24 -6.13 4.04
C GLY A 14 2.18 -6.99 3.34
N GLN A 15 2.01 -6.85 2.03
CA GLN A 15 1.13 -7.70 1.25
C GLN A 15 1.80 -9.02 0.84
N THR A 16 1.04 -9.91 0.23
CA THR A 16 1.51 -11.23 -0.19
C THR A 16 1.36 -11.37 -1.70
N ALA A 17 2.46 -11.64 -2.39
CA ALA A 17 2.44 -11.99 -3.81
C ALA A 17 2.08 -13.47 -3.97
N GLN A 18 1.06 -13.77 -4.80
CA GLN A 18 0.61 -15.13 -5.11
C GLN A 18 1.30 -15.61 -6.37
N TYR A 19 1.96 -16.75 -6.30
CA TYR A 19 2.67 -17.36 -7.43
C TYR A 19 2.05 -18.67 -7.83
N SER A 20 2.04 -18.93 -9.14
CA SER A 20 1.59 -20.17 -9.72
C SER A 20 2.57 -20.61 -10.82
N ILE A 21 3.08 -21.83 -10.70
CA ILE A 21 3.93 -22.49 -11.70
C ILE A 21 3.10 -23.56 -12.39
N SER A 22 2.80 -23.38 -13.66
CA SER A 22 2.19 -24.41 -14.49
C SER A 22 3.28 -25.21 -15.19
N TYR A 23 3.21 -26.53 -15.13
CA TYR A 23 4.13 -27.43 -15.79
C TYR A 23 3.37 -28.46 -16.62
N ALA A 24 3.98 -28.88 -17.75
CA ALA A 24 3.40 -29.90 -18.63
C ALA A 24 4.49 -30.66 -19.37
N ASN A 25 4.33 -31.98 -19.52
CA ASN A 25 5.16 -32.79 -20.41
C ASN A 25 4.59 -32.69 -21.84
N LYS A 26 5.15 -31.82 -22.65
CA LYS A 26 4.81 -31.67 -24.08
C LYS A 26 5.67 -32.54 -24.99
N GLY A 27 6.61 -33.30 -24.43
CA GLY A 27 7.47 -34.23 -25.18
C GLY A 27 6.77 -35.53 -25.52
N GLU A 28 7.47 -36.37 -26.30
CA GLU A 28 6.97 -37.70 -26.74
C GLU A 28 7.26 -38.80 -25.71
N THR A 29 8.17 -38.55 -24.75
CA THR A 29 8.62 -39.55 -23.79
C THR A 29 8.15 -39.21 -22.38
N THR A 30 7.98 -40.23 -21.54
CA THR A 30 7.71 -40.08 -20.12
C THR A 30 8.93 -39.50 -19.41
N MET A 31 8.71 -38.52 -18.57
CA MET A 31 9.74 -37.93 -17.69
C MET A 31 9.61 -38.54 -16.29
N ASN A 32 10.72 -38.98 -15.73
CA ASN A 32 10.76 -39.55 -14.37
C ASN A 32 11.59 -38.68 -13.45
N ASP A 33 11.19 -38.66 -12.18
CA ASP A 33 11.87 -37.91 -11.11
C ASP A 33 12.11 -36.43 -11.51
N VAL A 34 11.04 -35.76 -11.92
CA VAL A 34 11.08 -34.33 -12.28
C VAL A 34 11.26 -33.50 -11.01
N ILE A 35 12.16 -32.53 -11.07
CA ILE A 35 12.37 -31.54 -10.02
C ILE A 35 11.97 -30.19 -10.57
N ILE A 36 11.16 -29.44 -9.83
CA ILE A 36 10.80 -28.06 -10.14
C ILE A 36 11.39 -27.16 -9.07
N MET A 37 12.03 -26.07 -9.50
CA MET A 37 12.60 -25.06 -8.62
C MET A 37 12.08 -23.68 -9.01
N ALA A 38 11.60 -22.93 -8.03
CA ALA A 38 11.34 -21.49 -8.17
C ALA A 38 12.52 -20.71 -7.60
N VAL A 39 13.14 -19.86 -8.39
CA VAL A 39 14.22 -18.95 -7.96
C VAL A 39 13.63 -17.56 -7.80
N MET A 40 13.85 -16.94 -6.63
CA MET A 40 13.27 -15.67 -6.23
C MET A 40 14.38 -14.74 -5.72
N ASN A 41 14.72 -13.73 -6.50
CA ASN A 41 15.73 -12.74 -6.14
C ASN A 41 15.07 -11.44 -5.73
N GLY A 42 15.18 -11.07 -4.44
CA GLY A 42 14.64 -9.82 -3.91
C GLY A 42 14.79 -9.75 -2.39
N ASP A 43 15.21 -8.59 -1.90
CA ASP A 43 15.42 -8.36 -0.47
C ASP A 43 14.10 -8.14 0.28
N ALA A 44 13.02 -7.86 -0.46
CA ALA A 44 11.70 -7.58 0.09
C ALA A 44 10.93 -8.82 0.57
N ILE A 45 11.41 -10.04 0.27
CA ILE A 45 10.73 -11.29 0.63
C ILE A 45 10.89 -11.58 2.12
N ASP A 46 9.79 -11.86 2.82
CA ASP A 46 9.82 -12.45 4.17
C ASP A 46 9.82 -13.98 4.08
N TRP A 47 10.99 -14.56 3.90
CA TRP A 47 11.19 -15.99 3.76
C TRP A 47 10.67 -16.83 4.94
N ARG A 48 10.48 -16.23 6.11
CA ARG A 48 9.97 -16.91 7.31
C ARG A 48 8.47 -17.22 7.25
N LYS A 49 7.75 -16.54 6.35
CA LYS A 49 6.28 -16.59 6.27
C LYS A 49 5.75 -17.11 4.93
N ILE A 50 6.59 -17.79 4.17
CA ILE A 50 6.15 -18.44 2.93
C ILE A 50 5.05 -19.44 3.24
N SER A 51 4.02 -19.47 2.40
CA SER A 51 2.97 -20.47 2.45
C SER A 51 2.91 -21.22 1.13
N ASP A 52 3.04 -22.56 1.24
CA ASP A 52 2.99 -23.49 0.12
C ASP A 52 2.25 -24.76 0.55
N LYS A 53 1.19 -25.11 -0.15
CA LYS A 53 0.38 -26.31 0.15
C LYS A 53 1.15 -27.60 -0.04
N ASN A 54 2.17 -27.59 -0.88
CA ASN A 54 2.99 -28.76 -1.19
C ASN A 54 4.23 -28.88 -0.29
N ASN A 55 4.46 -27.91 0.59
CA ASN A 55 5.61 -27.89 1.50
C ASN A 55 6.97 -28.00 0.79
N GLY A 56 7.16 -27.25 -0.31
CA GLY A 56 8.44 -27.20 -1.02
C GLY A 56 9.59 -26.79 -0.12
N LYS A 57 10.75 -27.35 -0.37
CA LYS A 57 11.96 -27.10 0.44
C LYS A 57 12.58 -25.76 0.10
N VAL A 58 12.61 -24.85 1.07
CA VAL A 58 13.28 -23.55 0.92
C VAL A 58 14.78 -23.73 1.10
N THR A 59 15.57 -23.30 0.12
CA THR A 59 17.03 -23.32 0.13
C THR A 59 17.57 -22.03 -0.45
N GLY A 60 18.17 -21.19 0.41
CA GLY A 60 18.62 -19.84 -0.01
C GLY A 60 17.48 -19.00 -0.57
N SER A 61 17.60 -18.59 -1.83
CA SER A 61 16.59 -17.81 -2.57
C SER A 61 15.69 -18.68 -3.46
N SER A 62 15.54 -19.95 -3.15
CA SER A 62 14.81 -20.91 -3.99
C SER A 62 13.84 -21.77 -3.19
N ILE A 63 12.78 -22.20 -3.85
CA ILE A 63 11.85 -23.22 -3.35
C ILE A 63 11.93 -24.41 -4.32
N ILE A 64 12.12 -25.61 -3.78
CA ILE A 64 12.32 -26.83 -4.56
C ILE A 64 11.22 -27.84 -4.25
N TRP A 65 10.62 -28.39 -5.30
CA TRP A 65 9.62 -29.48 -5.23
C TRP A 65 10.15 -30.69 -6.00
N THR A 66 10.13 -31.82 -5.34
CA THR A 66 10.44 -33.13 -5.90
C THR A 66 9.21 -34.03 -5.83
N LYS A 67 9.35 -35.30 -6.17
CA LYS A 67 8.30 -36.30 -5.98
C LYS A 67 7.85 -36.48 -4.51
N GLU A 68 8.67 -36.05 -3.56
CA GLU A 68 8.33 -36.13 -2.13
C GLU A 68 7.27 -35.07 -1.77
N GLU A 69 7.39 -33.88 -2.32
CA GLU A 69 6.48 -32.75 -2.09
C GLU A 69 5.28 -32.78 -3.07
N VAL A 70 5.52 -33.20 -4.32
CA VAL A 70 4.52 -33.29 -5.38
C VAL A 70 4.60 -34.70 -6.02
N PRO A 71 3.84 -35.67 -5.56
CA PRO A 71 3.92 -37.08 -6.03
C PRO A 71 3.78 -37.25 -7.55
N ALA A 72 3.05 -36.35 -8.22
CA ALA A 72 2.90 -36.36 -9.68
C ALA A 72 4.24 -36.19 -10.43
N LEU A 73 5.26 -35.59 -9.80
CA LEU A 73 6.59 -35.40 -10.38
C LEU A 73 7.42 -36.68 -10.43
N LYS A 74 6.99 -37.77 -9.77
CA LYS A 74 7.66 -39.05 -9.86
C LYS A 74 7.63 -39.59 -11.29
N THR A 75 6.50 -39.47 -11.98
CA THR A 75 6.33 -39.93 -13.36
C THR A 75 5.35 -38.98 -14.05
N LEU A 76 5.84 -38.21 -14.99
CA LEU A 76 5.04 -37.26 -15.77
C LEU A 76 4.89 -37.81 -17.19
N LEU A 77 3.70 -38.37 -17.48
CA LEU A 77 3.39 -38.94 -18.79
C LEU A 77 3.28 -37.87 -19.87
N LYS A 78 3.39 -38.27 -21.15
CA LYS A 78 3.12 -37.40 -22.28
C LYS A 78 1.74 -36.72 -22.13
N GLY A 79 1.71 -35.41 -22.26
CA GLY A 79 0.51 -34.57 -22.16
C GLY A 79 0.02 -34.33 -20.72
N GLN A 80 0.65 -34.93 -19.73
CA GLN A 80 0.29 -34.66 -18.34
C GLN A 80 0.79 -33.29 -17.91
N GLU A 81 -0.06 -32.57 -17.16
CA GLU A 81 0.18 -31.21 -16.66
C GLU A 81 -0.20 -31.08 -15.19
N GLY A 82 0.27 -30.04 -14.56
CA GLY A 82 -0.06 -29.69 -13.20
C GLY A 82 0.33 -28.26 -12.83
N THR A 83 -0.01 -27.88 -11.62
CA THR A 83 0.24 -26.53 -11.10
C THR A 83 0.77 -26.60 -9.66
N ILE A 84 1.71 -25.76 -9.35
CA ILE A 84 2.22 -25.54 -7.99
C ILE A 84 1.93 -24.07 -7.61
N ASP A 85 1.14 -23.89 -6.54
CA ASP A 85 0.77 -22.59 -6.04
C ASP A 85 1.44 -22.33 -4.70
N PHE A 86 2.04 -21.17 -4.56
CA PHE A 86 2.66 -20.73 -3.31
C PHE A 86 2.55 -19.21 -3.16
N SER A 87 2.75 -18.71 -1.94
CA SER A 87 2.66 -17.29 -1.64
C SER A 87 3.91 -16.77 -0.95
N LEU A 88 4.35 -15.58 -1.39
CA LEU A 88 5.51 -14.87 -0.88
C LEU A 88 5.06 -13.60 -0.18
N PRO A 89 5.10 -13.54 1.15
CA PRO A 89 4.87 -12.31 1.89
C PRO A 89 5.99 -11.30 1.64
N VAL A 90 5.60 -10.06 1.38
CA VAL A 90 6.51 -8.91 1.30
C VAL A 90 6.71 -8.33 2.70
N ARG A 91 7.93 -7.95 3.03
CA ARG A 91 8.25 -7.31 4.32
C ARG A 91 7.39 -6.06 4.54
N PRO A 92 6.96 -5.78 5.78
CA PRO A 92 6.22 -4.57 6.09
C PRO A 92 7.10 -3.32 5.95
N LEU A 93 6.48 -2.16 5.75
CA LEU A 93 7.15 -0.87 5.60
C LEU A 93 8.07 -0.54 6.79
N THR A 94 7.72 -0.97 8.00
CA THR A 94 8.56 -0.80 9.20
C THR A 94 9.92 -1.49 9.11
N GLU A 95 10.06 -2.51 8.26
CA GLU A 95 11.30 -3.22 7.96
C GLU A 95 11.96 -2.75 6.65
N ALA A 96 11.42 -1.74 5.97
CA ALA A 96 11.87 -1.27 4.65
C ALA A 96 13.33 -0.79 4.63
N LYS A 97 13.85 -0.29 5.75
CA LYS A 97 15.27 0.12 5.89
C LYS A 97 16.28 -1.00 5.62
N LEU A 98 15.82 -2.25 5.66
CA LEU A 98 16.63 -3.45 5.39
C LEU A 98 16.56 -3.90 3.93
N ILE A 99 15.77 -3.20 3.10
CA ILE A 99 15.51 -3.54 1.70
C ILE A 99 16.37 -2.63 0.82
N SER A 100 17.21 -3.23 0.00
CA SER A 100 18.02 -2.50 -0.99
C SER A 100 17.49 -2.65 -2.42
N ARG A 101 16.68 -3.70 -2.68
CA ARG A 101 16.05 -3.96 -3.98
C ARG A 101 14.54 -4.04 -3.80
N TYR A 102 13.84 -3.11 -4.43
CA TYR A 102 12.38 -2.97 -4.37
C TYR A 102 11.68 -3.72 -5.50
N GLU A 103 12.26 -4.85 -5.90
CA GLU A 103 11.68 -5.78 -6.87
C GLU A 103 12.02 -7.22 -6.50
N ILE A 104 11.15 -8.13 -6.91
CA ILE A 104 11.32 -9.59 -6.79
C ILE A 104 11.39 -10.14 -8.20
N ASN A 105 12.58 -10.51 -8.64
CA ASN A 105 12.79 -11.16 -9.93
C ASN A 105 12.71 -12.68 -9.73
N SER A 106 11.86 -13.33 -10.52
CA SER A 106 11.56 -14.74 -10.34
C SER A 106 11.50 -15.50 -11.66
N TYR A 107 11.90 -16.76 -11.63
CA TYR A 107 11.70 -17.72 -12.70
C TYR A 107 11.53 -19.12 -12.13
N ALA A 108 10.89 -20.00 -12.88
CA ALA A 108 10.85 -21.42 -12.59
C ALA A 108 11.87 -22.15 -13.46
N GLN A 109 12.48 -23.19 -12.90
CA GLN A 109 13.41 -24.08 -13.59
C GLN A 109 13.03 -25.52 -13.32
N PHE A 110 13.26 -26.42 -14.28
CA PHE A 110 13.06 -27.83 -14.06
C PHE A 110 14.31 -28.65 -14.40
N SER A 111 14.41 -29.82 -13.79
CA SER A 111 15.41 -30.84 -14.10
C SER A 111 14.72 -32.21 -14.14
N ILE A 112 15.33 -33.15 -14.87
CA ILE A 112 14.94 -34.56 -14.93
C ILE A 112 16.11 -35.36 -14.37
N GLY A 113 15.90 -36.03 -13.23
CA GLY A 113 16.98 -36.82 -12.62
C GLY A 113 16.93 -36.78 -11.10
N ASN A 114 17.86 -37.45 -10.48
CA ASN A 114 17.73 -37.85 -9.08
C ASN A 114 18.29 -36.83 -8.06
N LYS A 115 18.85 -35.67 -8.48
CA LYS A 115 19.49 -34.76 -7.54
C LYS A 115 19.17 -33.30 -7.79
N PRO A 116 18.75 -32.55 -6.75
CA PRO A 116 18.60 -31.09 -6.84
C PRO A 116 19.90 -30.36 -7.25
N GLU A 117 21.05 -30.97 -7.00
CA GLU A 117 22.38 -30.45 -7.35
C GLU A 117 22.60 -30.37 -8.87
N ASP A 118 21.83 -31.14 -9.67
CA ASP A 118 21.85 -31.12 -11.14
C ASP A 118 21.13 -29.89 -11.71
N LEU A 119 20.47 -29.09 -10.88
CA LEU A 119 19.87 -27.79 -11.23
C LEU A 119 21.00 -26.73 -11.30
N SER A 120 21.79 -26.79 -12.36
CA SER A 120 22.73 -25.72 -12.66
C SER A 120 21.98 -24.40 -12.89
N LEU A 121 22.30 -23.38 -12.10
CA LEU A 121 21.72 -22.04 -12.24
C LEU A 121 22.05 -21.40 -13.60
N ASP A 122 23.00 -21.95 -14.34
CA ASP A 122 23.47 -21.42 -15.62
C ASP A 122 22.78 -22.05 -16.84
N ASN A 123 21.87 -23.01 -16.65
CA ASN A 123 21.18 -23.67 -17.76
C ASN A 123 19.89 -22.94 -18.15
N GLU A 124 19.98 -21.98 -19.06
CA GLU A 124 18.85 -21.16 -19.52
C GLU A 124 17.77 -21.97 -20.29
N THR A 125 18.12 -23.14 -20.86
CA THR A 125 17.20 -23.93 -21.68
C THR A 125 16.05 -24.55 -20.89
N ASN A 126 16.22 -24.72 -19.59
CA ASN A 126 15.23 -25.33 -18.70
C ASN A 126 14.52 -24.33 -17.79
N ARG A 127 14.49 -23.06 -18.20
CA ARG A 127 13.88 -21.96 -17.43
C ARG A 127 12.59 -21.46 -18.08
N SER A 128 11.67 -21.01 -17.24
CA SER A 128 10.57 -20.16 -17.66
C SER A 128 11.05 -18.74 -18.01
N ASN A 129 10.20 -17.94 -18.62
CA ASN A 129 10.41 -16.50 -18.66
C ASN A 129 10.58 -15.95 -17.24
N GLN A 130 11.43 -14.92 -17.12
CA GLN A 130 11.55 -14.15 -15.90
C GLN A 130 10.31 -13.29 -15.70
N LEU A 131 9.90 -13.15 -14.45
CA LEU A 131 8.80 -12.32 -14.01
C LEU A 131 9.32 -11.37 -12.93
N SER A 132 9.00 -10.08 -13.03
CA SER A 132 9.34 -9.07 -12.03
C SER A 132 8.09 -8.63 -11.27
N VAL A 133 8.14 -8.70 -9.95
CA VAL A 133 7.15 -8.10 -9.06
C VAL A 133 7.81 -6.93 -8.37
N LYS A 134 7.35 -5.72 -8.67
CA LYS A 134 7.86 -4.47 -8.09
C LYS A 134 7.12 -4.14 -6.80
N ILE A 135 7.85 -3.61 -5.83
CA ILE A 135 7.24 -3.09 -4.61
C ILE A 135 6.68 -1.70 -4.91
N ASN A 136 5.43 -1.46 -4.59
CA ASN A 136 4.79 -0.15 -4.75
C ASN A 136 5.36 0.89 -3.79
N SER A 137 5.08 2.17 -4.03
CA SER A 137 5.60 3.27 -3.25
C SER A 137 5.22 3.20 -1.76
N ASP A 138 6.08 3.78 -0.93
CA ASP A 138 5.91 3.95 0.52
C ASP A 138 5.07 5.18 0.88
N ILE A 139 4.35 5.76 -0.07
CA ILE A 139 3.59 6.98 0.15
C ILE A 139 2.63 6.85 1.34
N SER A 140 2.59 7.87 2.15
CA SER A 140 1.71 7.98 3.31
C SER A 140 1.04 9.35 3.36
N LEU A 141 -0.15 9.38 3.95
CA LEU A 141 -0.89 10.61 4.25
C LEU A 141 -1.16 10.66 5.75
N ASP A 142 -0.73 11.73 6.40
CA ASP A 142 -1.10 12.07 7.76
C ASP A 142 -2.07 13.25 7.77
N GLU A 143 -3.12 13.16 8.62
CA GLU A 143 -4.12 14.20 8.79
C GLU A 143 -4.27 14.53 10.26
N ALA A 144 -4.19 15.81 10.58
CA ALA A 144 -4.49 16.33 11.91
C ALA A 144 -5.46 17.49 11.84
N VAL A 145 -6.46 17.53 12.73
CA VAL A 145 -7.32 18.69 12.93
C VAL A 145 -7.01 19.27 14.31
N ARG A 146 -6.68 20.54 14.35
CA ARG A 146 -6.17 21.20 15.56
C ARG A 146 -6.83 22.55 15.82
N TYR A 147 -7.04 22.86 17.09
CA TYR A 147 -7.36 24.19 17.60
C TYR A 147 -6.08 24.91 18.05
N PHE A 148 -5.11 24.15 18.60
CA PHE A 148 -3.74 24.62 18.88
C PHE A 148 -2.76 23.90 17.95
N ASP A 149 -1.79 24.62 17.39
CA ASP A 149 -0.74 24.04 16.57
C ASP A 149 0.28 23.22 17.39
N GLN A 150 1.36 22.78 16.76
CA GLN A 150 2.41 22.01 17.43
C GLN A 150 3.24 22.83 18.43
N ASP A 151 3.22 24.17 18.29
CA ASP A 151 3.89 25.11 19.19
C ASP A 151 2.96 25.59 20.32
N ASN A 152 1.77 24.99 20.45
CA ASN A 152 0.73 25.35 21.41
C ASN A 152 0.13 26.75 21.20
N ILE A 153 0.21 27.28 19.98
CA ILE A 153 -0.40 28.56 19.60
C ILE A 153 -1.82 28.31 19.07
N ALA A 154 -2.79 29.07 19.55
CA ALA A 154 -4.17 28.96 19.09
C ALA A 154 -4.26 29.36 17.60
N VAL A 155 -4.64 28.42 16.75
CA VAL A 155 -4.94 28.60 15.32
C VAL A 155 -6.44 28.54 15.05
N GLY A 156 -7.19 28.00 16.00
CA GLY A 156 -8.66 28.02 16.04
C GLY A 156 -9.19 29.23 16.81
N THR A 157 -10.50 29.47 16.71
CA THR A 157 -11.25 30.50 17.43
C THR A 157 -12.61 29.96 17.87
N GLY A 158 -13.25 30.64 18.80
CA GLY A 158 -14.57 30.27 19.32
C GLY A 158 -14.51 29.33 20.52
N PRO A 159 -15.66 28.87 21.02
CA PRO A 159 -15.74 28.06 22.22
C PRO A 159 -15.15 26.67 22.02
N LEU A 160 -14.47 26.17 23.08
CA LEU A 160 -13.92 24.84 23.13
C LEU A 160 -14.22 24.21 24.51
N PRO A 161 -15.01 23.11 24.61
CA PRO A 161 -15.71 22.38 23.53
C PRO A 161 -16.66 23.25 22.70
N PRO A 162 -16.98 22.86 21.44
CA PRO A 162 -17.94 23.61 20.62
C PRO A 162 -19.29 23.75 21.30
N GLN A 163 -19.93 24.92 21.16
CA GLN A 163 -21.25 25.20 21.75
C GLN A 163 -22.31 25.31 20.66
N ALA A 164 -23.53 24.89 20.99
CA ALA A 164 -24.66 24.99 20.06
C ALA A 164 -24.93 26.44 19.65
N ASN A 165 -25.12 26.67 18.36
CA ASN A 165 -25.30 27.94 17.68
C ASN A 165 -24.09 28.87 17.62
N ASP A 166 -23.00 28.57 18.31
CA ASP A 166 -21.75 29.31 18.22
C ASP A 166 -20.81 28.70 17.19
N THR A 167 -19.92 29.53 16.64
CA THR A 167 -18.97 29.07 15.63
C THR A 167 -17.62 28.80 16.28
N THR A 168 -17.11 27.58 16.06
CA THR A 168 -15.75 27.20 16.43
C THR A 168 -14.96 26.93 15.15
N THR A 169 -13.80 27.57 14.99
CA THR A 169 -12.89 27.29 13.88
C THR A 169 -11.75 26.42 14.33
N VAL A 170 -11.29 25.55 13.43
CA VAL A 170 -10.10 24.71 13.59
C VAL A 170 -9.33 24.64 12.29
N LYS A 171 -8.05 24.25 12.37
CA LYS A 171 -7.20 24.08 11.20
C LYS A 171 -6.94 22.61 10.92
N VAL A 172 -7.05 22.24 9.64
CA VAL A 172 -6.73 20.91 9.11
C VAL A 172 -5.32 20.97 8.53
N TYR A 173 -4.51 19.98 8.85
CA TYR A 173 -3.17 19.80 8.35
C TYR A 173 -3.10 18.47 7.61
N TRP A 174 -2.62 18.51 6.37
CA TRP A 174 -2.28 17.32 5.58
C TRP A 174 -0.77 17.27 5.35
N THR A 175 -0.18 16.12 5.63
CA THR A 175 1.23 15.87 5.35
C THR A 175 1.37 14.59 4.56
N ILE A 176 1.98 14.67 3.40
CA ILE A 176 2.32 13.51 2.58
C ILE A 176 3.82 13.25 2.75
N ALA A 177 4.19 12.00 2.98
CA ALA A 177 5.57 11.55 2.91
C ALA A 177 5.70 10.44 1.87
N ASN A 178 6.81 10.46 1.10
CA ASN A 178 7.10 9.50 0.04
C ASN A 178 8.61 9.49 -0.23
N SER A 179 9.23 8.31 -0.26
CA SER A 179 10.67 8.21 -0.46
C SER A 179 11.11 7.17 -1.50
N LEU A 180 10.18 6.35 -2.01
CA LEU A 180 10.55 5.21 -2.83
C LEU A 180 10.40 5.45 -4.33
N HIS A 181 9.24 5.95 -4.77
CA HIS A 181 8.95 6.20 -6.17
C HIS A 181 8.28 7.56 -6.38
N GLU A 182 8.50 8.17 -7.52
CA GLU A 182 7.72 9.35 -7.91
C GLU A 182 6.25 8.99 -8.06
N ILE A 183 5.36 9.85 -7.59
CA ILE A 183 3.90 9.69 -7.74
C ILE A 183 3.37 10.76 -8.69
N GLY A 184 2.65 10.30 -9.72
CA GLY A 184 1.92 11.15 -10.67
C GLY A 184 0.43 11.24 -10.34
N ASN A 185 -0.23 12.27 -10.87
CA ASN A 185 -1.68 12.52 -10.70
C ASN A 185 -2.12 12.51 -9.23
N LEU A 186 -1.26 12.99 -8.34
CA LEU A 186 -1.45 12.94 -6.90
C LEU A 186 -2.47 13.98 -6.43
N LYS A 187 -3.53 13.51 -5.77
CA LYS A 187 -4.60 14.33 -5.21
C LYS A 187 -5.02 13.85 -3.84
N VAL A 188 -5.32 14.79 -2.96
CA VAL A 188 -5.98 14.53 -1.68
C VAL A 188 -7.35 15.20 -1.69
N THR A 189 -8.38 14.47 -1.26
CA THR A 189 -9.75 15.01 -1.23
C THR A 189 -10.46 14.62 0.05
N THR A 190 -11.26 15.55 0.56
CA THR A 190 -12.22 15.29 1.62
C THR A 190 -13.52 16.03 1.38
N THR A 191 -14.59 15.60 2.08
CA THR A 191 -15.88 16.29 2.07
C THR A 191 -16.17 16.82 3.47
N LEU A 192 -16.53 18.10 3.58
CA LEU A 192 -16.95 18.70 4.84
C LEU A 192 -18.42 18.37 5.10
N PRO A 193 -18.80 17.97 6.33
CA PRO A 193 -20.22 17.83 6.71
C PRO A 193 -21.02 19.13 6.54
N SER A 194 -22.32 19.03 6.42
CA SER A 194 -23.23 20.18 6.14
C SER A 194 -23.23 21.27 7.21
N ASN A 195 -22.75 20.99 8.40
CA ASN A 195 -22.60 21.92 9.53
C ASN A 195 -21.17 22.45 9.66
N VAL A 196 -20.28 22.09 8.72
CA VAL A 196 -18.91 22.56 8.62
C VAL A 196 -18.75 23.32 7.31
N SER A 197 -18.20 24.51 7.38
CA SER A 197 -17.92 25.34 6.22
C SER A 197 -16.41 25.58 6.06
N TRP A 198 -16.00 25.88 4.84
CA TRP A 198 -14.66 26.36 4.54
C TRP A 198 -14.46 27.78 5.12
N ASP A 199 -13.39 27.97 5.90
CA ASP A 199 -13.03 29.26 6.50
C ASP A 199 -11.83 29.91 5.77
N GLY A 200 -11.30 29.28 4.72
CA GLY A 200 -10.12 29.78 4.02
C GLY A 200 -8.84 29.57 4.81
N LYS A 201 -7.95 30.61 4.83
CA LYS A 201 -6.62 30.55 5.48
C LYS A 201 -5.81 29.33 5.06
N ASP A 202 -5.90 29.03 3.77
CA ASP A 202 -5.27 27.87 3.17
C ASP A 202 -3.85 28.18 2.71
N ARG A 203 -3.00 27.16 2.80
CA ARG A 203 -1.64 27.16 2.31
C ARG A 203 -1.27 25.77 1.84
N ALA A 204 -0.58 25.67 0.71
CA ALA A 204 0.03 24.46 0.22
C ALA A 204 1.49 24.70 -0.15
N GLU A 205 2.39 23.81 0.24
CA GLU A 205 3.81 23.90 -0.12
C GLU A 205 4.04 23.55 -1.60
N ALA A 206 3.17 22.70 -2.15
CA ALA A 206 3.16 22.33 -3.56
C ALA A 206 1.73 22.13 -4.05
N GLY A 207 1.50 22.35 -5.35
CA GLY A 207 0.18 22.20 -5.95
C GLY A 207 -0.78 23.31 -5.55
N SER A 208 -2.08 23.01 -5.53
CA SER A 208 -3.13 23.98 -5.22
C SER A 208 -4.23 23.35 -4.38
N LEU A 209 -4.71 24.10 -3.37
CA LEU A 209 -5.92 23.81 -2.63
C LEU A 209 -7.12 24.49 -3.32
N SER A 210 -8.25 23.80 -3.37
CA SER A 210 -9.52 24.32 -3.85
C SER A 210 -10.68 23.78 -3.04
N TYR A 211 -11.73 24.59 -2.94
CA TYR A 211 -12.97 24.22 -2.29
C TYR A 211 -14.14 24.41 -3.25
N ASP A 212 -14.94 23.37 -3.41
CA ASP A 212 -16.20 23.39 -4.16
C ASP A 212 -17.37 23.47 -3.19
N ALA A 213 -17.99 24.63 -3.11
CA ALA A 213 -19.14 24.88 -2.24
C ALA A 213 -20.39 24.11 -2.64
N SER A 214 -20.52 23.67 -3.88
CA SER A 214 -21.69 22.89 -4.34
C SER A 214 -21.68 21.46 -3.82
N THR A 215 -20.50 20.87 -3.65
CA THR A 215 -20.28 19.51 -3.16
C THR A 215 -19.68 19.45 -1.75
N ASN A 216 -19.37 20.62 -1.18
CA ASN A 216 -18.66 20.79 0.10
C ASN A 216 -17.31 20.05 0.13
N LYS A 217 -16.66 19.96 -1.03
CA LYS A 217 -15.46 19.17 -1.23
C LYS A 217 -14.20 20.04 -1.24
N VAL A 218 -13.22 19.65 -0.44
CA VAL A 218 -11.86 20.20 -0.46
C VAL A 218 -10.97 19.28 -1.29
N THR A 219 -10.19 19.86 -2.19
CA THR A 219 -9.24 19.13 -3.04
C THR A 219 -7.87 19.79 -2.97
N TRP A 220 -6.84 19.03 -2.65
CA TRP A 220 -5.45 19.41 -2.83
C TRP A 220 -4.91 18.67 -4.05
N ASP A 221 -4.67 19.38 -5.14
CA ASP A 221 -4.10 18.85 -6.39
C ASP A 221 -2.60 19.13 -6.41
N ILE A 222 -1.80 18.11 -6.19
CA ILE A 222 -0.33 18.18 -6.20
C ILE A 222 0.19 17.89 -7.61
N GLY A 223 -0.52 17.07 -8.38
CA GLY A 223 -0.12 16.62 -9.71
C GLY A 223 1.02 15.61 -9.65
N ARG A 224 2.26 16.07 -9.48
CA ARG A 224 3.46 15.24 -9.46
C ARG A 224 4.26 15.45 -8.19
N LEU A 225 4.60 14.39 -7.48
CA LEU A 225 5.49 14.39 -6.32
C LEU A 225 6.80 13.65 -6.66
N PRO A 226 7.89 14.37 -6.97
CA PRO A 226 9.17 13.77 -7.30
C PRO A 226 9.91 13.30 -6.03
N LEU A 227 10.84 12.35 -6.16
CA LEU A 227 11.65 11.83 -5.05
C LEU A 227 12.54 12.89 -4.37
N SER A 228 12.85 13.98 -5.05
CA SER A 228 13.59 15.12 -4.45
C SER A 228 12.79 15.86 -3.38
N VAL A 229 11.48 15.59 -3.26
CA VAL A 229 10.57 16.18 -2.28
C VAL A 229 10.01 15.05 -1.40
N PRO A 230 10.72 14.66 -0.33
CA PRO A 230 10.35 13.51 0.48
C PRO A 230 9.12 13.75 1.35
N SER A 231 8.74 15.00 1.56
CA SER A 231 7.52 15.38 2.27
C SER A 231 6.99 16.70 1.73
N VAL A 232 5.67 16.85 1.76
CA VAL A 232 4.95 18.07 1.36
C VAL A 232 3.71 18.21 2.21
N SER A 233 3.35 19.46 2.56
CA SER A 233 2.21 19.73 3.43
C SER A 233 1.24 20.75 2.82
N ALA A 234 0.01 20.68 3.32
CA ALA A 234 -1.04 21.65 3.08
C ALA A 234 -1.86 21.85 4.36
N GLU A 235 -2.38 23.07 4.52
CA GLU A 235 -3.22 23.43 5.64
C GLU A 235 -4.38 24.32 5.20
N PHE A 236 -5.51 24.21 5.91
CA PHE A 236 -6.68 25.07 5.69
C PHE A 236 -7.55 25.13 6.94
N SER A 237 -8.34 26.19 7.05
CA SER A 237 -9.25 26.37 8.18
C SER A 237 -10.69 26.03 7.81
N ILE A 238 -11.41 25.44 8.77
CA ILE A 238 -12.82 25.11 8.69
C ILE A 238 -13.55 25.68 9.91
N ALA A 239 -14.84 25.99 9.72
CA ALA A 239 -15.71 26.53 10.76
C ALA A 239 -16.87 25.57 11.01
N LEU A 240 -16.97 25.06 12.22
CA LEU A 240 -18.09 24.27 12.71
C LEU A 240 -19.11 25.20 13.35
N LYS A 241 -20.38 25.05 12.99
CA LYS A 241 -21.52 25.68 13.68
C LYS A 241 -22.55 24.64 14.06
N PRO A 242 -22.48 24.07 15.29
CA PRO A 242 -23.45 23.09 15.75
C PRO A 242 -24.83 23.70 15.86
N ARG A 243 -25.86 22.91 15.60
CA ARG A 243 -27.26 23.29 15.86
C ARG A 243 -27.65 22.96 17.30
N THR A 244 -28.71 23.53 17.81
CA THR A 244 -29.28 23.15 19.13
C THR A 244 -29.53 21.64 19.25
N SER A 245 -29.90 20.99 18.14
CA SER A 245 -30.13 19.52 18.09
C SER A 245 -28.83 18.69 18.19
N ASP A 246 -27.64 19.33 18.11
CA ASP A 246 -26.35 18.67 18.18
C ASP A 246 -25.73 18.73 19.59
N HIS A 247 -26.42 19.34 20.54
CA HIS A 247 -26.06 19.31 21.96
C HIS A 247 -25.90 17.87 22.45
N ASN A 248 -24.91 17.60 23.23
CA ASN A 248 -24.49 16.27 23.71
C ASN A 248 -24.05 15.28 22.62
N LYS A 249 -23.64 15.75 21.43
CA LYS A 249 -23.15 14.88 20.37
C LYS A 249 -21.69 15.15 20.06
N LEU A 250 -20.99 14.08 19.69
CA LEU A 250 -19.70 14.16 19.01
C LEU A 250 -19.97 14.47 17.53
N MET A 251 -19.28 15.45 16.95
CA MET A 251 -19.48 15.85 15.58
C MET A 251 -18.30 15.52 14.68
N ILE A 252 -18.59 15.19 13.41
CA ILE A 252 -17.56 15.03 12.39
C ILE A 252 -17.15 16.42 11.87
N LEU A 253 -15.87 16.70 11.84
CA LEU A 253 -15.27 17.90 11.28
C LEU A 253 -14.83 17.68 9.83
N VAL A 254 -14.22 16.54 9.55
CA VAL A 254 -13.74 16.13 8.23
C VAL A 254 -14.21 14.71 8.00
N SER A 255 -14.96 14.47 6.94
CA SER A 255 -15.32 13.11 6.50
C SER A 255 -14.07 12.43 5.95
N GLY A 256 -14.02 11.10 5.93
CA GLY A 256 -12.83 10.36 5.54
C GLY A 256 -12.08 10.97 4.34
N THR A 257 -10.81 11.25 4.54
CA THR A 257 -9.93 11.86 3.53
C THR A 257 -9.32 10.77 2.65
N SER A 258 -9.31 10.98 1.35
CA SER A 258 -8.70 10.06 0.39
C SER A 258 -7.53 10.69 -0.34
N LEU A 259 -6.45 9.92 -0.50
CA LEU A 259 -5.34 10.23 -1.38
C LEU A 259 -5.39 9.26 -2.55
N VAL A 260 -5.24 9.77 -3.78
CA VAL A 260 -5.12 8.96 -4.99
C VAL A 260 -3.96 9.45 -5.83
N GLY A 261 -3.33 8.53 -6.56
CA GLY A 261 -2.22 8.83 -7.44
C GLY A 261 -1.83 7.62 -8.27
N VAL A 262 -0.74 7.71 -9.00
CA VAL A 262 -0.15 6.63 -9.78
C VAL A 262 1.35 6.56 -9.48
N ASP A 263 1.81 5.42 -9.04
CA ASP A 263 3.23 5.14 -8.90
C ASP A 263 3.89 5.10 -10.28
N SER A 264 4.82 6.00 -10.54
CA SER A 264 5.43 6.15 -11.86
C SER A 264 6.37 5.00 -12.23
N GLN A 265 6.88 4.24 -11.23
CA GLN A 265 7.79 3.12 -11.45
C GLN A 265 7.05 1.82 -11.74
N THR A 266 5.94 1.57 -11.04
CA THR A 266 5.16 0.35 -11.17
C THR A 266 3.96 0.51 -12.12
N GLY A 267 3.52 1.75 -12.36
CA GLY A 267 2.27 2.06 -13.08
C GLY A 267 1.01 1.74 -12.27
N TYR A 268 1.16 1.35 -11.00
CA TYR A 268 0.04 0.95 -10.15
C TYR A 268 -0.68 2.17 -9.56
N PRO A 269 -2.02 2.10 -9.43
CA PRO A 269 -2.77 3.12 -8.74
C PRO A 269 -2.47 3.08 -7.22
N VAL A 270 -2.22 4.24 -6.66
CA VAL A 270 -2.09 4.43 -5.22
C VAL A 270 -3.42 4.95 -4.68
N SER A 271 -3.90 4.36 -3.59
CA SER A 271 -5.13 4.80 -2.92
C SER A 271 -5.00 4.61 -1.41
N LEU A 272 -5.14 5.70 -0.66
CA LEU A 272 -5.20 5.69 0.81
C LEU A 272 -6.50 6.35 1.25
N ILE A 273 -7.10 5.83 2.33
CA ILE A 273 -8.30 6.38 2.93
C ILE A 273 -8.06 6.50 4.44
N LEU A 274 -8.24 7.71 4.96
CA LEU A 274 -8.15 8.01 6.39
C LEU A 274 -9.54 7.99 7.03
N LYS A 275 -9.55 7.80 8.34
CA LYS A 275 -10.77 7.91 9.15
C LYS A 275 -11.23 9.36 9.25
N SER A 276 -12.53 9.55 9.47
CA SER A 276 -13.09 10.87 9.76
C SER A 276 -12.47 11.48 11.03
N GLN A 277 -12.26 12.79 11.00
CA GLN A 277 -11.85 13.58 12.16
C GLN A 277 -13.07 14.18 12.86
N THR A 278 -13.02 14.27 14.17
CA THR A 278 -14.15 14.69 14.99
C THR A 278 -13.80 15.86 15.91
N THR A 279 -14.79 16.45 16.53
CA THR A 279 -14.65 17.48 17.57
C THR A 279 -13.81 17.04 18.79
N LYS A 280 -13.46 15.76 18.89
CA LYS A 280 -12.55 15.24 19.91
C LYS A 280 -11.11 15.77 19.76
N LEU A 281 -10.71 16.17 18.54
CA LEU A 281 -9.41 16.72 18.21
C LEU A 281 -8.26 15.81 18.73
N GLU A 282 -8.30 14.51 18.39
CA GLU A 282 -7.40 13.47 18.93
C GLU A 282 -5.89 13.77 18.72
N ARG A 283 -5.55 14.63 17.76
CA ARG A 283 -4.18 15.01 17.41
C ARG A 283 -3.77 16.39 17.96
N ASP A 284 -4.60 17.00 18.82
CA ASP A 284 -4.33 18.27 19.48
C ASP A 284 -4.00 18.00 20.93
N ASP A 285 -2.78 18.32 21.36
CA ASP A 285 -2.29 17.98 22.70
C ASP A 285 -2.98 18.78 23.83
N ILE A 286 -3.57 19.94 23.48
CA ILE A 286 -4.27 20.82 24.45
C ILE A 286 -5.79 20.64 24.34
N ALA A 287 -6.31 20.62 23.11
CA ALA A 287 -7.75 20.62 22.85
C ALA A 287 -8.38 19.23 22.79
N ASN A 288 -7.61 18.16 22.93
CA ASN A 288 -8.11 16.79 22.96
C ASN A 288 -8.98 16.58 24.22
N THR A 289 -10.30 16.52 24.00
CA THR A 289 -11.31 16.31 25.06
C THR A 289 -12.26 15.18 24.63
N ASP A 290 -13.41 15.04 25.29
CA ASP A 290 -14.49 14.16 24.81
C ASP A 290 -15.12 14.67 23.49
N GLY A 291 -14.92 15.95 23.16
CA GLY A 291 -15.37 16.59 21.93
C GLY A 291 -16.89 16.78 21.84
N ILE A 292 -17.60 16.63 22.95
CA ILE A 292 -19.07 16.73 22.99
C ILE A 292 -19.49 18.20 22.92
N VAL A 293 -20.45 18.49 22.01
CA VAL A 293 -21.05 19.82 21.85
C VAL A 293 -21.86 20.19 23.10
N GLN A 294 -21.63 21.40 23.62
CA GLN A 294 -22.30 21.95 24.79
C GLN A 294 -23.40 22.98 24.42
#